data_49fb2d2320b7801421cc029047ed1ed5
#
_entry.id   49fb2d2320b7801421cc029047ed1ed5
#
_cell.length_a   1.000
_cell.length_b   1.000
_cell.length_c   1.000
_cell.angle_alpha   90.00
_cell.angle_beta   90.00
_cell.angle_gamma   90.00
#
_symmetry.space_group_name_H-M   'P 1'
#
loop_
_entity.id
_entity.type
_entity.pdbx_description
1 polymer ?
#
loop_
_entity_poly.entity_id
_entity_poly.type
_entity_poly.pdbx_seq_one_letter_code
_entity_poly.pdbx_strand_id
1 'polypeptide(L)'
;MQSFILSKDLLNKILQYSAKDSIRPSLAWVQVNIDDEWKITLASTDSYRLHEIQWWELKGKFPDYKNFFDTTTDPIKIDSDCVSCLIANCKQAISIDKNSYVRLWDWFCYVWSAIPSKNQYEEIRLPSSWQFKLPHTVKINTKYLLEMLKSIPSHEPVTIRNRNPLSSVNFQWNDNWIHTHLIMPLK
;
A
#
# COMPACT_ATOMS: atom_id res chain seq x y z
N MET A 1 1.10 -7.93 34.72
CA MET A 1 1.51 -7.01 33.66
C MET A 1 2.16 -7.86 32.58
N GLN A 2 1.56 -7.95 31.40
CA GLN A 2 2.16 -8.72 30.31
C GLN A 2 2.95 -7.75 29.44
N SER A 3 4.19 -8.08 29.14
CA SER A 3 5.07 -7.31 28.25
C SER A 3 5.41 -8.13 27.02
N PHE A 4 5.50 -7.49 25.88
CA PHE A 4 5.96 -8.10 24.63
C PHE A 4 7.14 -7.30 24.08
N ILE A 5 8.01 -7.98 23.34
CA ILE A 5 9.17 -7.36 22.72
C ILE A 5 8.93 -7.29 21.22
N LEU A 6 8.88 -6.09 20.68
CA LEU A 6 8.87 -5.85 19.24
C LEU A 6 10.31 -5.79 18.72
N SER A 7 10.59 -6.46 17.61
CA SER A 7 11.86 -6.28 16.93
C SER A 7 11.96 -4.85 16.37
N LYS A 8 13.16 -4.29 16.37
CA LYS A 8 13.43 -2.95 15.81
C LYS A 8 12.99 -2.86 14.34
N ASP A 9 13.20 -3.93 13.58
CA ASP A 9 12.84 -3.96 12.15
C ASP A 9 11.33 -3.93 11.93
N LEU A 10 10.58 -4.66 12.75
CA LEU A 10 9.12 -4.64 12.70
C LEU A 10 8.57 -3.26 13.04
N LEU A 11 9.10 -2.65 14.10
CA LEU A 11 8.72 -1.29 14.50
C LEU A 11 9.05 -0.27 13.41
N ASN A 12 10.21 -0.36 12.78
CA ASN A 12 10.58 0.52 11.69
C ASN A 12 9.68 0.35 10.46
N LYS A 13 9.32 -0.89 10.11
CA LYS A 13 8.38 -1.19 9.00
C LYS A 13 7.03 -0.53 9.22
N ILE A 14 6.49 -0.57 10.43
CA ILE A 14 5.16 -0.01 10.71
C ILE A 14 5.19 1.51 10.88
N LEU A 15 6.21 2.07 11.52
CA LEU A 15 6.30 3.51 11.80
C LEU A 15 6.43 4.39 10.54
N GLN A 16 6.96 3.85 9.43
CA GLN A 16 7.07 4.62 8.19
C GLN A 16 5.72 5.06 7.60
N TYR A 17 4.61 4.48 8.06
CA TYR A 17 3.25 4.79 7.63
C TYR A 17 2.50 5.69 8.60
N SER A 18 3.09 6.07 9.73
CA SER A 18 2.51 7.05 10.63
C SER A 18 2.67 8.47 10.10
N ALA A 19 1.72 9.33 10.44
CA ALA A 19 1.82 10.75 10.11
C ALA A 19 2.91 11.42 10.94
N LYS A 20 3.88 12.07 10.29
CA LYS A 20 4.99 12.75 10.98
C LYS A 20 4.55 14.06 11.63
N ASP A 21 3.64 14.79 10.97
CA ASP A 21 3.14 16.10 11.37
C ASP A 21 1.63 16.14 11.23
N SER A 22 0.91 15.48 12.12
CA SER A 22 -0.54 15.46 12.06
C SER A 22 -1.18 16.34 13.14
N ILE A 23 -2.16 17.15 12.72
CA ILE A 23 -3.11 17.83 13.61
C ILE A 23 -3.92 16.80 14.42
N ARG A 24 -3.98 15.54 13.95
CA ARG A 24 -4.64 14.42 14.64
C ARG A 24 -3.59 13.53 15.28
N PRO A 25 -3.35 13.63 16.59
CA PRO A 25 -2.30 12.86 17.28
C PRO A 25 -2.39 11.35 17.07
N SER A 26 -3.61 10.80 16.96
CA SER A 26 -3.85 9.38 16.75
C SER A 26 -3.23 8.81 15.45
N LEU A 27 -2.98 9.66 14.45
CA LEU A 27 -2.34 9.24 13.20
C LEU A 27 -0.82 9.16 13.31
N ALA A 28 -0.23 9.77 14.34
CA ALA A 28 1.21 9.69 14.61
C ALA A 28 1.59 8.44 15.43
N TRP A 29 0.62 7.63 15.86
CA TRP A 29 0.83 6.50 16.74
C TRP A 29 0.76 5.18 15.97
N VAL A 30 1.51 4.20 16.44
CA VAL A 30 1.30 2.81 16.10
C VAL A 30 0.22 2.27 17.01
N GLN A 31 -0.80 1.73 16.42
CA GLN A 31 -1.88 1.09 17.14
C GLN A 31 -1.53 -0.38 17.35
N VAL A 32 -1.71 -0.86 18.58
CA VAL A 32 -1.46 -2.25 18.94
C VAL A 32 -2.78 -2.86 19.37
N ASN A 33 -3.23 -3.86 18.64
CA ASN A 33 -4.39 -4.67 19.00
C ASN A 33 -3.96 -6.07 19.38
N ILE A 34 -4.62 -6.65 20.35
CA ILE A 34 -4.38 -7.99 20.86
C ILE A 34 -5.75 -8.68 20.97
N ASP A 35 -6.04 -9.72 20.20
CA ASP A 35 -7.35 -10.36 20.15
C ASP A 35 -7.52 -11.49 21.20
N ASP A 36 -8.69 -12.13 21.22
CA ASP A 36 -9.01 -13.21 22.15
C ASP A 36 -8.24 -14.52 21.92
N GLU A 37 -7.51 -14.62 20.81
CA GLU A 37 -6.66 -15.77 20.45
C GLU A 37 -5.16 -15.48 20.63
N TRP A 38 -4.78 -14.40 21.28
CA TRP A 38 -3.41 -13.93 21.48
C TRP A 38 -2.67 -13.47 20.20
N LYS A 39 -3.39 -13.08 19.16
CA LYS A 39 -2.80 -12.48 17.97
C LYS A 39 -2.55 -10.99 18.20
N ILE A 40 -1.32 -10.54 17.96
CA ILE A 40 -1.00 -9.11 17.92
C ILE A 40 -1.25 -8.59 16.51
N THR A 41 -1.91 -7.45 16.42
CA THR A 41 -2.00 -6.67 15.22
C THR A 41 -1.42 -5.29 15.48
N LEU A 42 -0.46 -4.89 14.66
CA LEU A 42 0.10 -3.55 14.64
C LEU A 42 -0.47 -2.80 13.45
N ALA A 43 -0.97 -1.59 13.65
CA ALA A 43 -1.46 -0.77 12.55
C ALA A 43 -0.95 0.66 12.65
N SER A 44 -0.66 1.26 11.50
CA SER A 44 -0.24 2.64 11.37
C SER A 44 -0.83 3.26 10.11
N THR A 45 -1.18 4.55 10.17
CA THR A 45 -1.78 5.28 9.06
C THR A 45 -1.43 6.76 9.07
N ASP A 46 -1.39 7.36 7.89
CA ASP A 46 -1.28 8.81 7.69
C ASP A 46 -2.56 9.43 7.10
N SER A 47 -3.69 8.73 7.11
CA SER A 47 -4.98 9.02 6.51
C SER A 47 -5.10 8.70 5.01
N TYR A 48 -4.00 8.56 4.29
CA TYR A 48 -3.99 8.26 2.85
C TYR A 48 -3.68 6.79 2.58
N ARG A 49 -3.00 6.16 3.52
CA ARG A 49 -2.61 4.75 3.49
C ARG A 49 -2.62 4.19 4.90
N LEU A 50 -2.76 2.88 4.99
CA LEU A 50 -2.67 2.12 6.23
C LEU A 50 -1.80 0.90 6.00
N HIS A 51 -0.95 0.58 6.95
CA HIS A 51 -0.21 -0.67 7.00
C HIS A 51 -0.58 -1.42 8.26
N GLU A 52 -0.98 -2.67 8.09
CA GLU A 52 -1.26 -3.63 9.16
C GLU A 52 -0.29 -4.78 9.09
N ILE A 53 0.23 -5.19 10.23
CA ILE A 53 1.05 -6.38 10.41
C ILE A 53 0.38 -7.25 11.47
N GLN A 54 0.04 -8.49 11.11
CA GLN A 54 -0.53 -9.47 12.04
C GLN A 54 0.55 -10.45 12.47
N TRP A 55 0.75 -10.54 13.78
CA TRP A 55 1.67 -11.47 14.42
C TRP A 55 0.90 -12.45 15.31
N TRP A 56 1.28 -13.71 15.29
CA TRP A 56 0.65 -14.75 16.09
C TRP A 56 1.17 -14.68 17.52
N GLU A 57 0.24 -14.56 18.48
CA GLU A 57 0.42 -14.66 19.94
C GLU A 57 0.39 -13.35 20.76
N LEU A 58 -0.80 -12.81 21.07
CA LEU A 58 -1.17 -12.02 22.26
C LEU A 58 -2.54 -11.29 22.12
N LYS A 59 -3.29 -10.99 23.21
CA LYS A 59 -4.73 -10.59 23.24
C LYS A 59 -5.06 -9.12 23.51
N GLY A 60 -6.15 -8.55 22.88
CA GLY A 60 -6.76 -7.24 23.22
C GLY A 60 -7.70 -6.64 22.16
N LYS A 61 -8.49 -5.59 22.46
CA LYS A 61 -9.51 -5.00 21.57
C LYS A 61 -9.07 -3.66 20.94
N PHE A 62 -9.36 -3.48 19.64
CA PHE A 62 -9.01 -2.32 18.83
C PHE A 62 -10.23 -1.75 18.08
N PRO A 63 -10.25 -0.43 17.73
CA PRO A 63 -11.29 0.13 16.88
C PRO A 63 -11.36 -0.59 15.53
N ASP A 64 -12.58 -0.84 15.06
CA ASP A 64 -12.84 -1.65 13.89
C ASP A 64 -12.48 -0.91 12.59
N TYR A 65 -11.25 -1.13 12.10
CA TYR A 65 -10.82 -0.72 10.77
C TYR A 65 -10.89 -1.86 9.74
N LYS A 66 -11.20 -3.08 10.19
CA LYS A 66 -11.28 -4.27 9.31
C LYS A 66 -12.34 -4.13 8.23
N ASN A 67 -13.35 -3.28 8.44
CA ASN A 67 -14.36 -2.96 7.43
C ASN A 67 -13.80 -2.30 6.16
N PHE A 68 -12.56 -1.79 6.21
CA PHE A 68 -11.88 -1.25 5.02
C PHE A 68 -11.18 -2.35 4.21
N PHE A 69 -10.97 -3.53 4.78
CA PHE A 69 -10.39 -4.65 4.07
C PHE A 69 -11.43 -5.33 3.19
N ASP A 70 -11.10 -5.42 1.91
CA ASP A 70 -11.92 -6.19 0.98
C ASP A 70 -11.56 -7.67 1.09
N THR A 71 -12.50 -8.44 1.63
CA THR A 71 -12.38 -9.90 1.73
C THR A 71 -13.31 -10.62 0.74
N THR A 72 -14.10 -9.87 -0.04
CA THR A 72 -15.18 -10.41 -0.86
C THR A 72 -14.83 -10.55 -2.33
N THR A 73 -13.83 -9.81 -2.83
CA THR A 73 -13.40 -9.91 -4.22
C THR A 73 -12.31 -10.96 -4.40
N ASP A 74 -12.32 -11.60 -5.57
CA ASP A 74 -11.29 -12.56 -5.93
C ASP A 74 -9.92 -11.89 -5.96
N PRO A 75 -8.91 -12.48 -5.32
CA PRO A 75 -7.57 -11.92 -5.26
C PRO A 75 -6.84 -12.07 -6.59
N ILE A 76 -6.17 -11.00 -7.02
CA ILE A 76 -5.20 -11.05 -8.10
C ILE A 76 -3.82 -11.23 -7.48
N LYS A 77 -3.07 -12.24 -7.92
CA LYS A 77 -1.68 -12.47 -7.51
C LYS A 77 -0.71 -11.86 -8.51
N ILE A 78 0.28 -11.16 -8.00
CA ILE A 78 1.40 -10.60 -8.75
C ILE A 78 2.67 -11.28 -8.26
N ASP A 79 3.46 -11.81 -9.18
CA ASP A 79 4.74 -12.44 -8.88
C ASP A 79 5.84 -11.42 -8.56
N SER A 80 6.97 -11.89 -8.06
CA SER A 80 8.11 -11.06 -7.66
C SER A 80 8.75 -10.31 -8.81
N ASP A 81 8.78 -10.89 -10.02
CA ASP A 81 9.38 -10.26 -11.19
C ASP A 81 8.54 -9.06 -11.61
N CYS A 82 7.24 -9.23 -11.59
CA CYS A 82 6.28 -8.16 -11.80
C CYS A 82 6.43 -7.05 -10.75
N VAL A 83 6.56 -7.38 -9.47
CA VAL A 83 6.81 -6.38 -8.40
C VAL A 83 8.08 -5.58 -8.71
N SER A 84 9.16 -6.25 -9.11
CA SER A 84 10.44 -5.61 -9.45
C SER A 84 10.31 -4.63 -10.63
N CYS A 85 9.62 -5.04 -11.69
CA CYS A 85 9.33 -4.17 -12.84
C CYS A 85 8.50 -2.94 -12.43
N LEU A 86 7.49 -3.14 -11.57
CA LEU A 86 6.65 -2.03 -11.10
C LEU A 86 7.44 -1.03 -10.25
N ILE A 87 8.33 -1.53 -9.41
CA ILE A 87 9.25 -0.67 -8.65
C ILE A 87 10.10 0.20 -9.59
N ALA A 88 10.65 -0.37 -10.67
CA ALA A 88 11.44 0.38 -11.65
C ALA A 88 10.59 1.47 -12.34
N ASN A 89 9.41 1.12 -12.81
CA ASN A 89 8.48 2.04 -13.46
C ASN A 89 8.02 3.17 -12.53
N CYS A 90 7.71 2.84 -11.26
CA CYS A 90 7.36 3.86 -10.27
C CYS A 90 8.51 4.82 -9.99
N LYS A 91 9.75 4.33 -9.88
CA LYS A 91 10.94 5.19 -9.72
C LYS A 91 11.10 6.14 -10.90
N GLN A 92 10.97 5.64 -12.12
CA GLN A 92 11.04 6.45 -13.33
C GLN A 92 9.94 7.50 -13.37
N ALA A 93 8.68 7.12 -13.09
CA ALA A 93 7.56 8.04 -13.06
C ALA A 93 7.76 9.20 -12.06
N ILE A 94 8.19 8.88 -10.83
CA ILE A 94 8.43 9.87 -9.78
C ILE A 94 9.61 10.80 -10.15
N SER A 95 10.62 10.31 -10.89
CA SER A 95 11.73 11.14 -11.34
C SER A 95 11.32 12.20 -12.37
N ILE A 96 10.27 11.91 -13.16
CA ILE A 96 9.69 12.83 -14.14
C ILE A 96 8.67 13.75 -13.47
N ASP A 97 7.75 13.18 -12.70
CA ASP A 97 6.68 13.92 -12.03
C ASP A 97 6.39 13.33 -10.64
N LYS A 98 6.59 14.15 -9.61
CA LYS A 98 6.32 13.77 -8.20
C LYS A 98 4.85 13.48 -7.94
N ASN A 99 3.95 14.02 -8.76
CA ASN A 99 2.50 13.83 -8.68
C ASN A 99 2.00 12.71 -9.60
N SER A 100 2.91 11.89 -10.14
CA SER A 100 2.57 10.75 -10.97
C SER A 100 1.61 9.79 -10.27
N TYR A 101 0.82 9.08 -11.06
CA TYR A 101 -0.09 8.05 -10.55
C TYR A 101 0.03 6.76 -11.37
N VAL A 102 -0.38 5.65 -10.76
CA VAL A 102 -0.53 4.35 -11.41
C VAL A 102 -2.01 4.08 -11.61
N ARG A 103 -2.38 3.69 -12.83
CA ARG A 103 -3.71 3.22 -13.14
C ARG A 103 -3.74 1.69 -13.07
N LEU A 104 -4.37 1.17 -12.03
CA LEU A 104 -4.34 -0.27 -11.74
C LEU A 104 -5.13 -1.12 -12.73
N TRP A 105 -5.97 -0.53 -13.58
CA TRP A 105 -6.66 -1.27 -14.64
C TRP A 105 -5.69 -1.87 -15.66
N ASP A 106 -4.62 -1.14 -16.00
CA ASP A 106 -3.61 -1.54 -16.97
C ASP A 106 -2.17 -1.48 -16.43
N TRP A 107 -2.02 -1.08 -15.16
CA TRP A 107 -0.74 -0.99 -14.44
C TRP A 107 0.29 -0.05 -15.09
N PHE A 108 -0.15 0.92 -15.87
CA PHE A 108 0.74 1.96 -16.36
C PHE A 108 0.93 3.07 -15.34
N CYS A 109 2.18 3.54 -15.29
CA CYS A 109 2.49 4.78 -14.60
C CYS A 109 2.19 5.97 -15.53
N TYR A 110 1.47 6.94 -15.04
CA TYR A 110 1.11 8.16 -15.75
C TYR A 110 1.83 9.34 -15.13
N VAL A 111 2.45 10.14 -15.97
CA VAL A 111 3.17 11.36 -15.62
C VAL A 111 2.64 12.53 -16.41
N TRP A 112 2.66 13.71 -15.81
CA TRP A 112 2.35 14.95 -16.51
C TRP A 112 3.64 15.55 -17.05
N SER A 113 3.71 15.76 -18.35
CA SER A 113 4.84 16.44 -18.99
C SER A 113 4.39 17.78 -19.55
N ALA A 114 5.12 18.83 -19.21
CA ALA A 114 4.92 20.15 -19.79
C ALA A 114 5.36 20.10 -21.26
N ILE A 115 4.49 20.56 -22.17
CA ILE A 115 4.81 20.76 -23.58
C ILE A 115 5.09 22.26 -23.77
N PRO A 116 6.37 22.70 -23.85
CA PRO A 116 6.70 24.11 -23.90
C PRO A 116 6.10 24.84 -25.12
N SER A 117 5.95 24.14 -26.24
CA SER A 117 5.40 24.69 -27.48
C SER A 117 3.90 24.94 -27.44
N LYS A 118 3.18 24.36 -26.48
CA LYS A 118 1.71 24.44 -26.38
C LYS A 118 1.22 25.14 -25.10
N ASN A 119 2.10 25.47 -24.17
CA ASN A 119 1.72 25.86 -22.79
C ASN A 119 0.71 24.92 -22.14
N GLN A 120 0.82 23.63 -22.42
CA GLN A 120 -0.10 22.58 -21.96
C GLN A 120 0.68 21.45 -21.29
N TYR A 121 -0.02 20.69 -20.47
CA TYR A 121 0.50 19.45 -19.90
C TYR A 121 -0.10 18.27 -20.65
N GLU A 122 0.73 17.30 -21.02
CA GLU A 122 0.32 16.05 -21.61
C GLU A 122 0.55 14.89 -20.64
N GLU A 123 -0.41 13.98 -20.60
CA GLU A 123 -0.30 12.75 -19.82
C GLU A 123 0.51 11.73 -20.61
N ILE A 124 1.68 11.36 -20.10
CA ILE A 124 2.56 10.36 -20.72
C ILE A 124 2.37 9.03 -20.00
N ARG A 125 2.17 7.99 -20.78
CA ARG A 125 2.07 6.62 -20.34
C ARG A 125 3.43 5.93 -20.42
N LEU A 126 3.96 5.48 -19.27
CA LEU A 126 5.16 4.66 -19.25
C LEU A 126 4.82 3.19 -19.56
N PRO A 127 5.57 2.53 -20.46
CA PRO A 127 5.28 1.17 -20.87
C PRO A 127 5.35 0.19 -19.68
N SER A 128 4.40 -0.75 -19.66
CA SER A 128 4.45 -1.88 -18.74
C SER A 128 4.21 -3.18 -19.52
N SER A 129 4.86 -4.24 -19.13
CA SER A 129 4.74 -5.57 -19.74
C SER A 129 3.61 -6.42 -19.14
N TRP A 130 2.65 -5.82 -18.45
CA TRP A 130 1.76 -6.53 -17.52
C TRP A 130 0.44 -6.91 -18.16
N GLN A 131 -0.01 -8.13 -17.82
CA GLN A 131 -1.28 -8.68 -18.31
C GLN A 131 -2.39 -8.69 -17.25
N PHE A 132 -2.13 -8.21 -16.05
CA PHE A 132 -3.13 -8.20 -14.98
C PHE A 132 -4.06 -7.01 -15.13
N LYS A 133 -5.36 -7.27 -15.02
CA LYS A 133 -6.38 -6.21 -15.04
C LYS A 133 -7.23 -6.32 -13.80
N LEU A 134 -7.32 -5.26 -13.03
CA LEU A 134 -8.40 -5.12 -12.07
C LEU A 134 -9.72 -4.94 -12.83
N PRO A 135 -10.85 -5.39 -12.26
CA PRO A 135 -12.16 -5.22 -12.88
C PRO A 135 -12.57 -3.75 -13.05
N HIS A 136 -11.90 -2.85 -12.35
CA HIS A 136 -12.20 -1.42 -12.34
C HIS A 136 -10.96 -0.58 -12.56
N THR A 137 -11.14 0.61 -13.13
CA THR A 137 -10.08 1.61 -13.23
C THR A 137 -9.91 2.31 -11.87
N VAL A 138 -8.75 2.12 -11.25
CA VAL A 138 -8.38 2.76 -9.99
C VAL A 138 -7.07 3.50 -10.21
N LYS A 139 -7.02 4.77 -9.78
CA LYS A 139 -5.80 5.57 -9.79
C LYS A 139 -5.23 5.64 -8.39
N ILE A 140 -3.96 5.34 -8.21
CA ILE A 140 -3.27 5.49 -6.93
C ILE A 140 -1.98 6.28 -7.07
N ASN A 141 -1.60 6.98 -6.01
CA ASN A 141 -0.37 7.77 -6.00
C ASN A 141 0.85 6.85 -6.15
N THR A 142 1.71 7.13 -7.15
CA THR A 142 2.90 6.33 -7.47
C THR A 142 3.87 6.25 -6.29
N LYS A 143 4.01 7.33 -5.51
CA LYS A 143 4.90 7.34 -4.35
C LYS A 143 4.42 6.36 -3.28
N TYR A 144 3.13 6.34 -2.95
CA TYR A 144 2.59 5.41 -1.95
C TYR A 144 2.71 3.95 -2.41
N LEU A 145 2.44 3.70 -3.69
CA LEU A 145 2.64 2.38 -4.27
C LEU A 145 4.11 1.96 -4.17
N LEU A 146 5.06 2.82 -4.57
CA LEU A 146 6.48 2.52 -4.52
C LEU A 146 6.99 2.23 -3.11
N GLU A 147 6.54 3.00 -2.12
CA GLU A 147 6.93 2.80 -0.71
C GLU A 147 6.42 1.46 -0.19
N MET A 148 5.19 1.08 -0.53
CA MET A 148 4.62 -0.22 -0.20
C MET A 148 5.39 -1.35 -0.90
N LEU A 149 5.59 -1.28 -2.21
CA LEU A 149 6.29 -2.31 -2.97
C LEU A 149 7.73 -2.56 -2.47
N LYS A 150 8.42 -1.52 -2.00
CA LYS A 150 9.76 -1.65 -1.40
C LYS A 150 9.75 -2.36 -0.04
N SER A 151 8.64 -2.44 0.65
CA SER A 151 8.53 -3.16 1.92
C SER A 151 8.30 -4.66 1.72
N ILE A 152 8.01 -5.10 0.49
CA ILE A 152 7.81 -6.50 0.14
C ILE A 152 9.18 -7.17 -0.05
N PRO A 153 9.44 -8.33 0.56
CA PRO A 153 10.62 -9.11 0.27
C PRO A 153 10.70 -9.50 -1.22
N SER A 154 11.88 -9.51 -1.79
CA SER A 154 12.11 -9.67 -3.25
C SER A 154 11.59 -10.97 -3.86
N HIS A 155 11.27 -11.96 -3.05
CA HIS A 155 10.80 -13.27 -3.48
C HIS A 155 9.32 -13.53 -3.19
N GLU A 156 8.64 -12.60 -2.52
CA GLU A 156 7.25 -12.80 -2.11
C GLU A 156 6.26 -12.30 -3.16
N PRO A 157 5.24 -13.12 -3.49
CA PRO A 157 4.12 -12.69 -4.31
C PRO A 157 3.20 -11.75 -3.52
N VAL A 158 2.56 -10.86 -4.23
CA VAL A 158 1.58 -9.92 -3.66
C VAL A 158 0.18 -10.28 -4.12
N THR A 159 -0.74 -10.33 -3.20
CA THR A 159 -2.17 -10.47 -3.47
C THR A 159 -2.83 -9.11 -3.43
N ILE A 160 -3.62 -8.80 -4.46
CA ILE A 160 -4.32 -7.52 -4.60
C ILE A 160 -5.81 -7.74 -4.65
N ARG A 161 -6.55 -6.92 -3.93
CA ARG A 161 -8.02 -6.85 -3.97
C ARG A 161 -8.50 -5.41 -4.07
N ASN A 162 -9.56 -5.21 -4.83
CA ASN A 162 -10.27 -3.92 -4.88
C ASN A 162 -11.74 -4.16 -5.23
N ARG A 163 -12.63 -3.70 -4.38
CA ARG A 163 -14.07 -3.92 -4.50
C ARG A 163 -14.73 -3.02 -5.55
N ASN A 164 -14.28 -1.78 -5.62
CA ASN A 164 -14.84 -0.79 -6.55
C ASN A 164 -13.86 0.39 -6.73
N PRO A 165 -14.04 1.26 -7.72
CA PRO A 165 -13.12 2.36 -8.02
C PRO A 165 -12.87 3.36 -6.89
N LEU A 166 -13.77 3.45 -5.92
CA LEU A 166 -13.69 4.40 -4.81
C LEU A 166 -13.23 3.76 -3.49
N SER A 167 -13.19 2.43 -3.43
CA SER A 167 -12.69 1.72 -2.26
C SER A 167 -11.16 1.68 -2.24
N SER A 168 -10.60 1.49 -1.06
CA SER A 168 -9.17 1.24 -0.90
C SER A 168 -8.72 0.03 -1.73
N VAL A 169 -7.49 0.07 -2.19
CA VAL A 169 -6.82 -1.10 -2.79
C VAL A 169 -6.06 -1.81 -1.68
N ASN A 170 -6.35 -3.10 -1.53
CA ASN A 170 -5.71 -3.96 -0.54
C ASN A 170 -4.56 -4.72 -1.19
N PHE A 171 -3.37 -4.61 -0.62
CA PHE A 171 -2.20 -5.39 -0.97
C PHE A 171 -1.85 -6.28 0.20
N GLN A 172 -1.61 -7.57 -0.05
CA GLN A 172 -1.28 -8.53 1.00
C GLN A 172 -0.12 -9.41 0.58
N TRP A 173 0.82 -9.62 1.47
CA TRP A 173 1.93 -10.56 1.31
C TRP A 173 2.28 -11.22 2.65
N ASN A 174 3.13 -12.25 2.60
CA ASN A 174 3.54 -13.00 3.79
C ASN A 174 5.08 -13.15 3.79
N ASP A 175 5.74 -12.68 4.84
CA ASP A 175 7.18 -12.83 5.07
C ASP A 175 7.46 -13.35 6.50
N ASN A 176 6.81 -14.39 6.92
CA ASN A 176 6.63 -14.92 8.27
C ASN A 176 5.48 -14.25 9.03
N TRP A 177 4.99 -13.09 8.57
CA TRP A 177 3.80 -12.41 9.07
C TRP A 177 2.90 -12.03 7.91
N ILE A 178 1.60 -11.94 8.18
CA ILE A 178 0.65 -11.44 7.20
C ILE A 178 0.69 -9.92 7.24
N HIS A 179 1.16 -9.31 6.16
CA HIS A 179 1.13 -7.88 5.94
C HIS A 179 -0.09 -7.53 5.09
N THR A 180 -0.87 -6.57 5.55
CA THR A 180 -1.94 -5.98 4.76
C THR A 180 -1.73 -4.48 4.65
N HIS A 181 -1.72 -3.99 3.43
CA HIS A 181 -1.52 -2.59 3.11
C HIS A 181 -2.69 -2.04 2.32
N LEU A 182 -3.24 -0.92 2.76
CA LEU A 182 -4.30 -0.20 2.07
C LEU A 182 -3.76 1.07 1.45
N ILE A 183 -4.11 1.32 0.19
CA ILE A 183 -3.89 2.61 -0.47
C ILE A 183 -5.24 3.15 -0.93
N MET A 184 -5.54 4.38 -0.53
CA MET A 184 -6.74 5.08 -0.99
C MET A 184 -6.58 5.52 -2.44
N PRO A 185 -7.64 5.41 -3.26
CA PRO A 185 -7.60 5.90 -4.63
C PRO A 185 -7.50 7.43 -4.67
N LEU A 186 -6.91 7.93 -5.73
CA LEU A 186 -6.99 9.34 -6.09
C LEU A 186 -8.39 9.65 -6.64
N LYS A 187 -8.91 10.79 -6.25
CA LYS A 187 -10.19 11.31 -6.78
C LYS A 187 -10.02 11.88 -8.18
#